data_5b330b6c1582894f376fa4ec676a35f9
#
_entry.id   5b330b6c1582894f376fa4ec676a35f9
#
_cell.length_a   1.000
_cell.length_b   1.000
_cell.length_c   1.000
_cell.angle_alpha   90.00
_cell.angle_beta   90.00
_cell.angle_gamma   90.00
#
_symmetry.space_group_name_H-M   'P 1'
#
loop_
_entity.id
_entity.type
_entity.pdbx_description
1 polymer ?
#
loop_
_entity_poly.entity_id
_entity_poly.type
_entity_poly.pdbx_seq_one_letter_code
_entity_poly.pdbx_strand_id
1 'polypeptide(L)'
;MAQWISRTKCPSCGSSKGYNIHADGHAFCFSCNTRFKGEKDLNMQSENVVNITEKKDLSWTGVVSAIPDRRIDEDVVKRYDSLVKKNNGLITHHIYKYYNIDGSHTASKIRQVEGKKIWSEGSMGDALLFGQNLFKSGGKIITVTEGELDAMSVYQMMGKKYPAVSIKNGVHSAVQNCKEVLEYLQSFETVVLCFDSDEQGREATQKVAQLFEPNKCKIMKMALKDANEYLKMGRAVQFTNEFWNAQPYTPAGITNLGELGASLYEEAYCETVLYPWTNLNTKTYGMRTGELITFTSGAGMGKSSIMRELMYHIMKSTKDNIGILALEENIKNTAFNIMSVEANARLYIKEIREKFSSEQLKDWEKKTIGTGRFFAFDHFGSIGNDEILSKVRYMAKSLDCKWIFLDHLSILVSGQEDNGDERKSIDILMTKLRSLVEETGIGLLLVSHLRRPTGDRGHEDGKEVSLSHLRGSASIAHLSDGVVALERNQQAEDENIANTTTIRILKNRYTGETGIACHLHYNKDTGRMIQVDDPAAGEDDF
;
A
#
# COMPACT_ATOMS: atom_id res chain seq x y z
N MET A 1 -4.58 11.34 -28.84
CA MET A 1 -5.61 11.24 -27.78
C MET A 1 -6.63 12.33 -28.05
N ALA A 2 -7.89 11.97 -28.30
CA ALA A 2 -8.94 12.97 -28.53
C ALA A 2 -9.21 13.73 -27.22
N GLN A 3 -9.07 15.04 -27.27
CA GLN A 3 -9.24 15.93 -26.12
C GLN A 3 -10.74 16.14 -25.89
N TRP A 4 -11.24 15.85 -24.67
CA TRP A 4 -12.64 16.13 -24.32
C TRP A 4 -12.81 17.62 -23.97
N ILE A 5 -13.97 18.20 -24.39
CA ILE A 5 -14.21 19.65 -24.29
C ILE A 5 -15.16 19.99 -23.14
N SER A 6 -16.19 19.19 -22.91
CA SER A 6 -17.20 19.47 -21.90
C SER A 6 -17.86 18.21 -21.33
N ARG A 7 -18.43 18.33 -20.14
CA ARG A 7 -19.21 17.31 -19.46
C ARG A 7 -20.63 17.85 -19.20
N THR A 8 -21.64 17.09 -19.59
CA THR A 8 -23.04 17.48 -19.42
C THR A 8 -23.91 16.30 -19.02
N LYS A 9 -25.20 16.52 -18.84
CA LYS A 9 -26.15 15.48 -18.47
C LYS A 9 -26.40 14.54 -19.65
N CYS A 10 -26.30 13.23 -19.42
CA CYS A 10 -26.53 12.25 -20.48
C CYS A 10 -27.98 12.23 -20.93
N PRO A 11 -28.26 12.41 -22.23
CA PRO A 11 -29.64 12.39 -22.73
C PRO A 11 -30.30 11.00 -22.64
N SER A 12 -29.50 9.93 -22.56
CA SER A 12 -30.02 8.55 -22.54
C SER A 12 -30.33 8.06 -21.12
N CYS A 13 -29.47 8.33 -20.10
CA CYS A 13 -29.65 7.80 -18.76
C CYS A 13 -29.77 8.88 -17.68
N GLY A 14 -29.76 10.16 -18.05
CA GLY A 14 -29.89 11.28 -17.11
C GLY A 14 -28.68 11.52 -16.19
N SER A 15 -27.60 10.74 -16.28
CA SER A 15 -26.42 10.89 -15.44
C SER A 15 -25.73 12.22 -15.68
N SER A 16 -25.51 13.00 -14.60
CA SER A 16 -24.84 14.32 -14.65
C SER A 16 -23.30 14.21 -14.62
N LYS A 17 -22.74 13.03 -14.39
CA LYS A 17 -21.30 12.84 -14.16
C LYS A 17 -20.59 11.95 -15.20
N GLY A 18 -21.32 11.33 -16.10
CA GLY A 18 -20.78 10.31 -17.01
C GLY A 18 -20.69 10.70 -18.48
N TYR A 19 -21.34 11.78 -18.93
CA TYR A 19 -21.45 12.15 -20.34
C TYR A 19 -20.40 13.18 -20.74
N ASN A 20 -19.43 12.76 -21.56
CA ASN A 20 -18.32 13.57 -22.02
C ASN A 20 -18.42 13.82 -23.54
N ILE A 21 -18.21 15.06 -23.96
CA ILE A 21 -18.18 15.50 -25.35
C ILE A 21 -16.73 15.77 -25.76
N HIS A 22 -16.33 15.19 -26.90
CA HIS A 22 -14.98 15.29 -27.46
C HIS A 22 -14.90 16.36 -28.56
N ALA A 23 -13.67 16.84 -28.84
CA ALA A 23 -13.40 17.89 -29.83
C ALA A 23 -13.76 17.51 -31.27
N ASP A 24 -13.91 16.22 -31.55
CA ASP A 24 -14.30 15.66 -32.84
C ASP A 24 -15.82 15.53 -33.03
N GLY A 25 -16.62 16.06 -32.10
CA GLY A 25 -18.08 16.03 -32.12
C GLY A 25 -18.70 14.73 -31.63
N HIS A 26 -17.90 13.75 -31.20
CA HIS A 26 -18.41 12.53 -30.57
C HIS A 26 -18.66 12.74 -29.08
N ALA A 27 -19.67 12.08 -28.53
CA ALA A 27 -19.91 12.05 -27.09
C ALA A 27 -20.07 10.62 -26.59
N PHE A 28 -19.65 10.40 -25.34
CA PHE A 28 -19.72 9.09 -24.70
C PHE A 28 -20.17 9.22 -23.25
N CYS A 29 -21.10 8.38 -22.85
CA CYS A 29 -21.55 8.29 -21.47
C CYS A 29 -20.99 7.05 -20.80
N PHE A 30 -20.11 7.26 -19.80
CA PHE A 30 -19.54 6.18 -19.00
C PHE A 30 -20.53 5.51 -18.05
N SER A 31 -21.66 6.17 -17.74
CA SER A 31 -22.66 5.62 -16.82
C SER A 31 -23.58 4.59 -17.48
N CYS A 32 -23.95 4.80 -18.76
CA CYS A 32 -24.78 3.87 -19.51
C CYS A 32 -24.08 3.24 -20.71
N ASN A 33 -22.79 3.53 -20.88
CA ASN A 33 -21.94 3.00 -21.94
C ASN A 33 -22.44 3.33 -23.37
N THR A 34 -23.15 4.45 -23.54
CA THR A 34 -23.74 4.86 -24.81
C THR A 34 -22.84 5.85 -25.53
N ARG A 35 -22.61 5.63 -26.84
CA ARG A 35 -21.83 6.51 -27.71
C ARG A 35 -22.77 7.30 -28.63
N PHE A 36 -22.55 8.61 -28.75
CA PHE A 36 -23.28 9.51 -29.62
C PHE A 36 -22.37 10.03 -30.73
N LYS A 37 -22.85 10.06 -31.98
CA LYS A 37 -22.09 10.50 -33.16
C LYS A 37 -22.62 11.86 -33.63
N GLY A 38 -21.90 12.95 -33.31
CA GLY A 38 -22.10 14.28 -33.91
C GLY A 38 -23.28 15.11 -33.41
N GLU A 39 -23.28 16.43 -33.73
CA GLU A 39 -24.26 17.43 -33.29
C GLU A 39 -25.71 17.19 -33.81
N LYS A 40 -25.92 16.36 -34.82
CA LYS A 40 -27.24 16.11 -35.41
C LYS A 40 -28.17 15.29 -34.52
N ASP A 41 -27.64 14.56 -33.56
CA ASP A 41 -28.40 13.70 -32.65
C ASP A 41 -28.94 14.44 -31.42
N LEU A 42 -28.62 15.73 -31.25
CA LEU A 42 -29.00 16.53 -30.06
C LEU A 42 -30.37 17.22 -30.19
N ASN A 43 -30.99 17.24 -31.40
CA ASN A 43 -32.21 17.99 -31.65
C ASN A 43 -33.47 17.13 -31.92
N MET A 44 -33.47 15.84 -31.64
CA MET A 44 -34.69 15.02 -31.68
C MET A 44 -35.28 14.91 -30.27
N GLN A 45 -36.21 15.83 -29.96
CA GLN A 45 -37.20 15.64 -28.92
C GLN A 45 -38.16 14.51 -29.31
N SER A 46 -38.34 13.59 -28.36
CA SER A 46 -39.53 12.73 -28.18
C SER A 46 -40.19 12.21 -29.45
N GLU A 47 -39.77 11.03 -29.90
CA GLU A 47 -40.65 9.95 -30.33
C GLU A 47 -39.77 8.75 -30.72
N ASN A 48 -39.97 7.61 -30.01
CA ASN A 48 -39.44 6.29 -30.35
C ASN A 48 -37.91 6.18 -30.48
N VAL A 49 -37.19 6.12 -29.34
CA VAL A 49 -35.88 5.47 -29.32
C VAL A 49 -36.11 3.97 -29.42
N VAL A 50 -36.25 3.48 -30.65
CA VAL A 50 -35.96 2.09 -30.97
C VAL A 50 -34.47 1.94 -30.69
N ASN A 51 -34.09 1.19 -29.68
CA ASN A 51 -32.74 0.68 -29.49
C ASN A 51 -32.40 -0.20 -30.72
N ILE A 52 -31.89 0.41 -31.78
CA ILE A 52 -31.21 -0.31 -32.85
C ILE A 52 -29.78 -0.55 -32.36
N THR A 53 -29.61 -1.42 -31.34
CA THR A 53 -28.50 -2.35 -31.39
C THR A 53 -28.77 -3.19 -32.64
N GLU A 54 -28.07 -2.90 -33.75
CA GLU A 54 -27.98 -3.88 -34.83
C GLU A 54 -27.60 -5.20 -34.15
N LYS A 55 -28.58 -6.10 -33.97
CA LYS A 55 -28.33 -7.50 -33.69
C LYS A 55 -27.51 -7.97 -34.88
N LYS A 56 -26.19 -8.03 -34.73
CA LYS A 56 -25.34 -8.70 -35.69
C LYS A 56 -25.90 -10.12 -35.79
N ASP A 57 -26.44 -10.47 -36.91
CA ASP A 57 -26.98 -11.80 -37.16
C ASP A 57 -25.93 -12.84 -36.79
N LEU A 58 -26.37 -13.94 -36.16
CA LEU A 58 -25.51 -15.06 -35.77
C LEU A 58 -25.13 -15.81 -37.06
N SER A 59 -24.13 -15.32 -37.76
CA SER A 59 -23.76 -15.75 -39.11
C SER A 59 -22.73 -16.88 -39.13
N TRP A 60 -22.00 -17.08 -38.03
CA TRP A 60 -20.93 -18.06 -37.97
C TRP A 60 -21.45 -19.48 -37.74
N THR A 61 -21.14 -20.36 -38.72
CA THR A 61 -21.45 -21.79 -38.71
C THR A 61 -20.16 -22.60 -38.71
N GLY A 62 -20.26 -23.83 -38.24
CA GLY A 62 -19.14 -24.75 -38.18
C GLY A 62 -19.59 -26.18 -37.95
N VAL A 63 -18.66 -27.06 -37.71
CA VAL A 63 -18.92 -28.48 -37.43
C VAL A 63 -18.42 -28.83 -36.02
N VAL A 64 -19.06 -29.83 -35.40
CA VAL A 64 -18.53 -30.44 -34.19
C VAL A 64 -17.31 -31.28 -34.56
N SER A 65 -16.21 -31.06 -33.88
CA SER A 65 -14.97 -31.84 -34.06
C SER A 65 -14.08 -31.66 -32.85
N ALA A 66 -13.28 -32.66 -32.52
CA ALA A 66 -12.20 -32.51 -31.55
C ALA A 66 -11.28 -31.31 -31.90
N ILE A 67 -10.62 -30.75 -30.87
CA ILE A 67 -9.64 -29.67 -31.02
C ILE A 67 -8.26 -30.25 -30.64
N PRO A 68 -7.56 -30.89 -31.63
CA PRO A 68 -6.36 -31.69 -31.34
C PRO A 68 -5.19 -30.88 -30.78
N ASP A 69 -4.98 -29.64 -31.25
CA ASP A 69 -3.93 -28.72 -30.76
C ASP A 69 -4.15 -28.28 -29.31
N ARG A 70 -5.37 -28.45 -28.81
CA ARG A 70 -5.78 -28.21 -27.41
C ARG A 70 -6.05 -29.48 -26.63
N ARG A 71 -5.98 -30.63 -27.27
CA ARG A 71 -6.31 -31.96 -26.73
C ARG A 71 -7.73 -32.05 -26.13
N ILE A 72 -8.69 -31.32 -26.71
CA ILE A 72 -10.07 -31.38 -26.28
C ILE A 72 -10.82 -32.38 -27.15
N ASP A 73 -11.46 -33.33 -26.50
CA ASP A 73 -12.21 -34.43 -27.15
C ASP A 73 -13.48 -33.90 -27.87
N GLU A 74 -13.88 -34.59 -28.92
CA GLU A 74 -15.07 -34.22 -29.72
C GLU A 74 -16.36 -34.24 -28.87
N ASP A 75 -16.53 -35.19 -27.99
CA ASP A 75 -17.71 -35.30 -27.12
C ASP A 75 -17.81 -34.12 -26.12
N VAL A 76 -16.65 -33.57 -25.67
CA VAL A 76 -16.61 -32.35 -24.84
C VAL A 76 -17.01 -31.13 -25.68
N VAL A 77 -16.48 -31.00 -26.91
CA VAL A 77 -16.86 -29.92 -27.83
C VAL A 77 -18.37 -29.98 -28.12
N LYS A 78 -18.88 -31.19 -28.37
CA LYS A 78 -20.33 -31.45 -28.58
C LYS A 78 -21.13 -31.08 -27.34
N ARG A 79 -20.67 -31.46 -26.14
CA ARG A 79 -21.37 -31.17 -24.88
C ARG A 79 -21.53 -29.67 -24.64
N TYR A 80 -20.49 -28.88 -24.97
CA TYR A 80 -20.49 -27.42 -24.80
C TYR A 80 -21.13 -26.68 -26.01
N ASP A 81 -21.71 -27.41 -26.93
CA ASP A 81 -22.27 -26.88 -28.18
C ASP A 81 -21.33 -25.90 -28.88
N SER A 82 -20.03 -26.22 -28.81
CA SER A 82 -18.99 -25.47 -29.49
C SER A 82 -18.75 -26.03 -30.88
N LEU A 83 -18.32 -25.18 -31.82
CA LEU A 83 -18.07 -25.55 -33.20
C LEU A 83 -16.66 -25.15 -33.61
N VAL A 84 -16.15 -25.80 -34.65
CA VAL A 84 -14.93 -25.39 -35.33
C VAL A 84 -15.20 -25.11 -36.82
N LYS A 85 -14.55 -24.08 -37.34
CA LYS A 85 -14.52 -23.85 -38.79
C LYS A 85 -13.22 -24.42 -39.35
N LYS A 86 -13.35 -25.25 -40.40
CA LYS A 86 -12.21 -25.87 -41.07
C LYS A 86 -12.02 -25.28 -42.45
N ASN A 87 -10.74 -25.15 -42.85
CA ASN A 87 -10.35 -24.87 -44.25
C ASN A 87 -9.27 -25.88 -44.63
N ASN A 88 -9.49 -26.60 -45.73
CA ASN A 88 -8.58 -27.68 -46.18
C ASN A 88 -8.25 -28.70 -45.08
N GLY A 89 -9.23 -29.06 -44.24
CA GLY A 89 -9.06 -29.99 -43.13
C GLY A 89 -8.45 -29.40 -41.84
N LEU A 90 -7.88 -28.22 -41.89
CA LEU A 90 -7.28 -27.54 -40.74
C LEU A 90 -8.30 -26.64 -40.02
N ILE A 91 -8.29 -26.66 -38.69
CA ILE A 91 -9.15 -25.78 -37.88
C ILE A 91 -8.61 -24.36 -37.96
N THR A 92 -9.46 -23.43 -38.44
CA THR A 92 -9.12 -22.02 -38.57
C THR A 92 -9.75 -21.14 -37.49
N HIS A 93 -10.94 -21.54 -37.01
CA HIS A 93 -11.65 -20.80 -35.95
C HIS A 93 -12.33 -21.75 -34.97
N HIS A 94 -12.40 -21.34 -33.73
CA HIS A 94 -13.28 -21.90 -32.72
C HIS A 94 -14.49 -20.97 -32.56
N ILE A 95 -15.70 -21.55 -32.40
CA ILE A 95 -16.95 -20.83 -32.24
C ILE A 95 -17.62 -21.33 -30.96
N TYR A 96 -17.79 -20.43 -30.00
CA TYR A 96 -18.38 -20.71 -28.72
C TYR A 96 -19.76 -20.08 -28.65
N LYS A 97 -20.79 -20.88 -28.46
CA LYS A 97 -22.16 -20.41 -28.36
C LYS A 97 -22.51 -20.02 -26.93
N TYR A 98 -23.19 -18.92 -26.79
CA TYR A 98 -23.70 -18.40 -25.55
C TYR A 98 -25.22 -18.35 -25.56
N TYR A 99 -25.80 -18.66 -24.42
CA TYR A 99 -27.24 -18.79 -24.25
C TYR A 99 -27.72 -17.83 -23.17
N ASN A 100 -28.95 -17.36 -23.28
CA ASN A 100 -29.59 -16.62 -22.20
C ASN A 100 -30.35 -17.56 -21.24
N ILE A 101 -31.07 -16.99 -20.26
CA ILE A 101 -31.77 -17.76 -19.24
C ILE A 101 -32.93 -18.62 -19.76
N ASP A 102 -33.54 -18.23 -20.87
CA ASP A 102 -34.63 -19.00 -21.53
C ASP A 102 -34.08 -20.13 -22.41
N GLY A 103 -32.77 -20.26 -22.52
CA GLY A 103 -32.11 -21.29 -23.31
C GLY A 103 -31.97 -20.94 -24.78
N SER A 104 -32.31 -19.73 -25.24
CA SER A 104 -32.09 -19.31 -26.62
C SER A 104 -30.61 -18.92 -26.85
N HIS A 105 -30.10 -19.30 -28.05
CA HIS A 105 -28.76 -18.91 -28.48
C HIS A 105 -28.74 -17.40 -28.79
N THR A 106 -28.05 -16.62 -27.98
CA THR A 106 -28.08 -15.16 -28.04
C THR A 106 -26.79 -14.52 -28.54
N ALA A 107 -25.66 -15.21 -28.40
CA ALA A 107 -24.37 -14.73 -28.89
C ALA A 107 -23.44 -15.87 -29.27
N SER A 108 -22.51 -15.59 -30.17
CA SER A 108 -21.37 -16.46 -30.49
C SER A 108 -20.06 -15.68 -30.26
N LYS A 109 -19.09 -16.30 -29.66
CA LYS A 109 -17.70 -15.77 -29.54
C LYS A 109 -16.82 -16.58 -30.50
N ILE A 110 -16.14 -15.88 -31.38
CA ILE A 110 -15.32 -16.48 -32.42
C ILE A 110 -13.84 -16.19 -32.09
N ARG A 111 -13.04 -17.25 -32.09
CA ARG A 111 -11.60 -17.18 -31.91
C ARG A 111 -10.87 -17.70 -33.14
N GLN A 112 -10.13 -16.84 -33.80
CA GLN A 112 -9.22 -17.23 -34.87
C GLN A 112 -8.03 -17.98 -34.28
N VAL A 113 -7.65 -19.14 -34.83
CA VAL A 113 -6.54 -19.96 -34.32
C VAL A 113 -5.21 -19.27 -34.64
N GLU A 114 -4.99 -18.85 -35.87
CA GLU A 114 -3.84 -18.08 -36.31
C GLU A 114 -4.08 -16.60 -36.02
N GLY A 115 -3.09 -15.92 -35.38
CA GLY A 115 -3.19 -14.50 -35.01
C GLY A 115 -4.05 -14.23 -33.78
N LYS A 116 -4.71 -15.23 -33.19
CA LYS A 116 -5.46 -15.17 -31.91
C LYS A 116 -6.50 -14.05 -31.81
N LYS A 117 -7.05 -13.54 -32.91
CA LYS A 117 -8.11 -12.53 -32.87
C LYS A 117 -9.39 -13.14 -32.30
N ILE A 118 -10.07 -12.35 -31.44
CA ILE A 118 -11.32 -12.74 -30.79
C ILE A 118 -12.34 -11.63 -31.04
N TRP A 119 -13.57 -12.02 -31.45
CA TRP A 119 -14.72 -11.13 -31.56
C TRP A 119 -15.99 -11.87 -31.23
N SER A 120 -17.09 -11.17 -31.06
CA SER A 120 -18.40 -11.75 -30.79
C SER A 120 -19.45 -11.21 -31.74
N GLU A 121 -20.47 -12.04 -31.99
CA GLU A 121 -21.72 -11.72 -32.69
C GLU A 121 -22.89 -11.91 -31.73
N GLY A 122 -23.99 -11.20 -31.98
CA GLY A 122 -25.17 -11.23 -31.12
C GLY A 122 -25.01 -10.41 -29.83
N SER A 123 -25.83 -10.67 -28.81
CA SER A 123 -25.89 -9.95 -27.54
C SER A 123 -25.19 -10.72 -26.43
N MET A 124 -23.92 -10.37 -26.16
CA MET A 124 -23.14 -10.92 -25.02
C MET A 124 -23.64 -10.39 -23.67
N GLY A 125 -24.31 -9.24 -23.63
CA GLY A 125 -24.81 -8.64 -22.38
C GLY A 125 -25.85 -9.54 -21.71
N ASP A 126 -26.76 -10.10 -22.50
CA ASP A 126 -27.86 -10.94 -21.99
C ASP A 126 -27.47 -12.41 -21.82
N ALA A 127 -26.24 -12.78 -22.20
CA ALA A 127 -25.76 -14.15 -22.14
C ALA A 127 -25.39 -14.59 -20.72
N LEU A 128 -25.66 -15.83 -20.39
CA LEU A 128 -25.13 -16.54 -19.24
C LEU A 128 -23.61 -16.78 -19.37
N LEU A 129 -22.94 -17.26 -18.33
CA LEU A 129 -21.57 -17.75 -18.44
C LEU A 129 -21.49 -18.87 -19.50
N PHE A 130 -20.33 -19.00 -20.14
CA PHE A 130 -20.14 -20.09 -21.11
C PHE A 130 -20.29 -21.44 -20.42
N GLY A 131 -21.15 -22.28 -20.99
CA GLY A 131 -21.46 -23.62 -20.44
C GLY A 131 -22.46 -23.63 -19.28
N GLN A 132 -22.91 -22.48 -18.76
CA GLN A 132 -23.85 -22.43 -17.62
C GLN A 132 -25.20 -23.11 -17.95
N ASN A 133 -25.69 -22.99 -19.18
CA ASN A 133 -26.92 -23.64 -19.67
C ASN A 133 -26.87 -25.18 -19.64
N LEU A 134 -25.69 -25.78 -19.50
CA LEU A 134 -25.47 -27.23 -19.48
C LEU A 134 -25.67 -27.86 -18.09
N PHE A 135 -25.63 -27.06 -17.06
CA PHE A 135 -25.60 -27.52 -15.67
C PHE A 135 -26.73 -26.86 -14.90
N LYS A 136 -27.58 -27.70 -14.30
CA LYS A 136 -28.64 -27.21 -13.41
C LYS A 136 -28.03 -26.56 -12.16
N SER A 137 -28.75 -25.59 -11.60
CA SER A 137 -28.40 -25.01 -10.29
C SER A 137 -28.39 -26.09 -9.20
N GLY A 138 -27.48 -25.93 -8.23
CA GLY A 138 -27.24 -26.88 -7.14
C GLY A 138 -26.22 -27.96 -7.51
N GLY A 139 -25.63 -28.55 -6.50
CA GLY A 139 -24.60 -29.59 -6.62
C GLY A 139 -23.39 -29.33 -5.72
N LYS A 140 -22.46 -30.28 -5.71
CA LYS A 140 -21.31 -30.22 -4.79
C LYS A 140 -20.28 -29.15 -5.19
N ILE A 141 -19.91 -29.11 -6.48
CA ILE A 141 -18.79 -28.24 -6.92
C ILE A 141 -19.11 -27.70 -8.31
N ILE A 142 -18.82 -26.41 -8.50
CA ILE A 142 -18.72 -25.78 -9.83
C ILE A 142 -17.37 -25.08 -9.96
N THR A 143 -16.77 -25.14 -11.15
CA THR A 143 -15.53 -24.41 -11.45
C THR A 143 -15.83 -23.23 -12.36
N VAL A 144 -15.24 -22.07 -12.03
CA VAL A 144 -15.28 -20.88 -12.86
C VAL A 144 -13.89 -20.64 -13.42
N THR A 145 -13.76 -20.58 -14.74
CA THR A 145 -12.50 -20.33 -15.45
C THR A 145 -12.53 -19.00 -16.19
N GLU A 146 -11.38 -18.55 -16.69
CA GLU A 146 -11.30 -17.33 -17.47
C GLU A 146 -11.74 -17.54 -18.92
N GLY A 147 -11.34 -18.63 -19.54
CA GLY A 147 -11.56 -18.93 -20.95
C GLY A 147 -12.44 -20.14 -21.23
N GLU A 148 -13.06 -20.19 -22.41
CA GLU A 148 -13.92 -21.28 -22.86
C GLU A 148 -13.14 -22.59 -23.02
N LEU A 149 -11.89 -22.51 -23.53
CA LEU A 149 -11.00 -23.67 -23.65
C LEU A 149 -10.65 -24.26 -22.26
N ASP A 150 -10.51 -23.39 -21.27
CA ASP A 150 -10.21 -23.79 -19.91
C ASP A 150 -11.40 -24.51 -19.26
N ALA A 151 -12.62 -23.99 -19.43
CA ALA A 151 -13.82 -24.64 -18.93
C ALA A 151 -13.99 -26.05 -19.53
N MET A 152 -13.80 -26.20 -20.84
CA MET A 152 -13.83 -27.51 -21.49
C MET A 152 -12.71 -28.42 -21.02
N SER A 153 -11.51 -27.88 -20.81
CA SER A 153 -10.35 -28.66 -20.30
C SER A 153 -10.57 -29.14 -18.87
N VAL A 154 -11.06 -28.27 -17.98
CA VAL A 154 -11.42 -28.64 -16.60
C VAL A 154 -12.47 -29.75 -16.63
N TYR A 155 -13.54 -29.59 -17.39
CA TYR A 155 -14.60 -30.60 -17.49
C TYR A 155 -14.05 -31.94 -17.94
N GLN A 156 -13.18 -31.96 -18.97
CA GLN A 156 -12.55 -33.18 -19.46
C GLN A 156 -11.62 -33.82 -18.43
N MET A 157 -10.70 -33.05 -17.83
CA MET A 157 -9.73 -33.58 -16.85
C MET A 157 -10.39 -34.05 -15.56
N MET A 158 -11.54 -33.47 -15.18
CA MET A 158 -12.32 -33.87 -14.01
C MET A 158 -13.29 -35.02 -14.31
N GLY A 159 -13.01 -35.78 -15.36
CA GLY A 159 -13.77 -36.99 -15.72
C GLY A 159 -15.18 -36.73 -16.24
N LYS A 160 -15.44 -35.55 -16.77
CA LYS A 160 -16.71 -35.13 -17.37
C LYS A 160 -17.89 -35.19 -16.37
N LYS A 161 -17.60 -35.01 -15.07
CA LYS A 161 -18.58 -35.12 -13.97
C LYS A 161 -18.93 -33.80 -13.31
N TYR A 162 -17.96 -32.90 -13.17
CA TYR A 162 -18.10 -31.66 -12.42
C TYR A 162 -18.35 -30.48 -13.34
N PRO A 163 -19.37 -29.63 -13.04
CA PRO A 163 -19.62 -28.40 -13.78
C PRO A 163 -18.39 -27.52 -13.90
N ALA A 164 -18.13 -27.03 -15.12
CA ALA A 164 -17.13 -26.02 -15.39
C ALA A 164 -17.70 -24.97 -16.34
N VAL A 165 -17.58 -23.72 -15.99
CA VAL A 165 -18.09 -22.56 -16.75
C VAL A 165 -16.99 -21.54 -16.92
N SER A 166 -17.07 -20.67 -17.93
CA SER A 166 -16.15 -19.56 -18.05
C SER A 166 -16.85 -18.19 -18.09
N ILE A 167 -16.11 -17.15 -17.68
CA ILE A 167 -16.57 -15.77 -17.81
C ILE A 167 -16.66 -15.34 -19.28
N LYS A 168 -17.49 -14.32 -19.57
CA LYS A 168 -17.85 -13.93 -20.94
C LYS A 168 -16.77 -13.12 -21.65
N ASN A 169 -16.22 -12.10 -21.00
CA ASN A 169 -15.46 -11.03 -21.66
C ASN A 169 -14.05 -10.83 -21.07
N GLY A 170 -13.43 -11.91 -20.59
CA GLY A 170 -12.08 -11.87 -20.00
C GLY A 170 -12.05 -11.28 -18.60
N VAL A 171 -10.87 -11.26 -18.02
CA VAL A 171 -10.60 -11.02 -16.60
C VAL A 171 -11.12 -9.68 -16.05
N HIS A 172 -11.11 -8.62 -16.86
CA HIS A 172 -11.58 -7.29 -16.43
C HIS A 172 -13.07 -7.24 -16.10
N SER A 173 -13.87 -8.13 -16.69
CA SER A 173 -15.31 -8.23 -16.43
C SER A 173 -15.69 -9.38 -15.50
N ALA A 174 -14.71 -10.10 -14.94
CA ALA A 174 -14.94 -11.29 -14.13
C ALA A 174 -15.87 -11.03 -12.95
N VAL A 175 -15.62 -9.94 -12.19
CA VAL A 175 -16.47 -9.56 -11.04
C VAL A 175 -17.91 -9.30 -11.46
N GLN A 176 -18.10 -8.54 -12.54
CA GLN A 176 -19.45 -8.23 -13.04
C GLN A 176 -20.15 -9.48 -13.54
N ASN A 177 -19.47 -10.33 -14.32
CA ASN A 177 -20.04 -11.56 -14.86
C ASN A 177 -20.45 -12.55 -13.76
N CYS A 178 -19.61 -12.73 -12.73
CA CYS A 178 -19.94 -13.59 -11.59
C CYS A 178 -21.07 -12.99 -10.73
N LYS A 179 -21.11 -11.66 -10.58
CA LYS A 179 -22.17 -10.97 -9.83
C LYS A 179 -23.55 -11.12 -10.50
N GLU A 180 -23.61 -11.06 -11.84
CA GLU A 180 -24.84 -11.25 -12.60
C GLU A 180 -25.48 -12.64 -12.40
N VAL A 181 -24.67 -13.67 -12.13
CA VAL A 181 -25.10 -15.05 -11.93
C VAL A 181 -24.77 -15.57 -10.52
N LEU A 182 -24.63 -14.68 -9.55
CA LEU A 182 -24.16 -15.01 -8.22
C LEU A 182 -25.06 -16.04 -7.53
N GLU A 183 -26.38 -15.90 -7.64
CA GLU A 183 -27.35 -16.81 -7.08
C GLU A 183 -27.18 -18.24 -7.63
N TYR A 184 -26.95 -18.37 -8.96
CA TYR A 184 -26.63 -19.64 -9.58
C TYR A 184 -25.33 -20.24 -9.03
N LEU A 185 -24.25 -19.48 -8.95
CA LEU A 185 -22.97 -19.95 -8.42
C LEU A 185 -23.07 -20.33 -6.94
N GLN A 186 -23.80 -19.55 -6.15
CA GLN A 186 -24.04 -19.83 -4.73
C GLN A 186 -24.93 -21.06 -4.49
N SER A 187 -25.67 -21.53 -5.46
CA SER A 187 -26.48 -22.75 -5.33
C SER A 187 -25.62 -24.02 -5.16
N PHE A 188 -24.35 -24.00 -5.56
CA PHE A 188 -23.42 -25.11 -5.35
C PHE A 188 -22.81 -25.08 -3.96
N GLU A 189 -22.44 -26.24 -3.38
CA GLU A 189 -21.77 -26.29 -2.07
C GLU A 189 -20.40 -25.60 -2.09
N THR A 190 -19.65 -25.74 -3.17
CA THR A 190 -18.31 -25.13 -3.35
C THR A 190 -18.18 -24.55 -4.76
N VAL A 191 -17.64 -23.35 -4.83
CA VAL A 191 -17.20 -22.70 -6.08
C VAL A 191 -15.69 -22.70 -6.14
N VAL A 192 -15.09 -23.29 -7.17
CA VAL A 192 -13.64 -23.29 -7.36
C VAL A 192 -13.30 -22.26 -8.44
N LEU A 193 -12.49 -21.25 -8.09
CA LEU A 193 -11.95 -20.28 -9.05
C LEU A 193 -10.65 -20.83 -9.64
N CYS A 194 -10.62 -20.97 -10.96
CA CYS A 194 -9.51 -21.49 -11.74
C CYS A 194 -9.19 -20.50 -12.87
N PHE A 195 -8.73 -19.29 -12.51
CA PHE A 195 -8.31 -18.24 -13.45
C PHE A 195 -6.83 -18.37 -13.77
N ASP A 196 -6.37 -17.69 -14.82
CA ASP A 196 -4.96 -17.71 -15.24
C ASP A 196 -4.01 -17.34 -14.08
N SER A 197 -2.83 -17.96 -14.06
CA SER A 197 -1.83 -17.75 -13.01
C SER A 197 -1.02 -16.45 -13.17
N ASP A 198 -1.36 -15.58 -14.15
CA ASP A 198 -0.72 -14.28 -14.30
C ASP A 198 -1.25 -13.26 -13.27
N GLU A 199 -0.69 -12.06 -13.26
CA GLU A 199 -1.03 -11.03 -12.27
C GLU A 199 -2.50 -10.61 -12.36
N GLN A 200 -3.02 -10.44 -13.58
CA GLN A 200 -4.41 -10.03 -13.81
C GLN A 200 -5.41 -11.11 -13.38
N GLY A 201 -5.11 -12.38 -13.67
CA GLY A 201 -5.91 -13.52 -13.23
C GLY A 201 -5.93 -13.66 -11.70
N ARG A 202 -4.78 -13.46 -11.04
CA ARG A 202 -4.72 -13.48 -9.56
C ARG A 202 -5.52 -12.36 -8.92
N GLU A 203 -5.42 -11.12 -9.43
CA GLU A 203 -6.22 -9.99 -8.93
C GLU A 203 -7.72 -10.22 -9.10
N ALA A 204 -8.12 -10.70 -10.28
CA ALA A 204 -9.54 -10.99 -10.56
C ALA A 204 -10.05 -12.12 -9.66
N THR A 205 -9.25 -13.16 -9.43
CA THR A 205 -9.57 -14.26 -8.50
C THR A 205 -9.88 -13.71 -7.11
N GLN A 206 -9.06 -12.82 -6.56
CA GLN A 206 -9.28 -12.21 -5.25
C GLN A 206 -10.57 -11.38 -5.21
N LYS A 207 -10.81 -10.57 -6.26
CA LYS A 207 -12.00 -9.71 -6.33
C LYS A 207 -13.29 -10.53 -6.49
N VAL A 208 -13.27 -11.62 -7.29
CA VAL A 208 -14.41 -12.51 -7.49
C VAL A 208 -14.68 -13.33 -6.22
N ALA A 209 -13.63 -13.82 -5.55
CA ALA A 209 -13.79 -14.59 -4.32
C ALA A 209 -14.51 -13.81 -3.21
N GLN A 210 -14.36 -12.48 -3.16
CA GLN A 210 -15.06 -11.60 -2.21
C GLN A 210 -16.58 -11.55 -2.40
N LEU A 211 -17.10 -12.03 -3.52
CA LEU A 211 -18.55 -12.08 -3.76
C LEU A 211 -19.24 -13.21 -3.00
N PHE A 212 -18.48 -14.19 -2.55
CA PHE A 212 -19.02 -15.41 -1.93
C PHE A 212 -18.95 -15.35 -0.40
N GLU A 213 -19.86 -16.08 0.22
CA GLU A 213 -19.85 -16.28 1.66
C GLU A 213 -18.57 -17.01 2.13
N PRO A 214 -18.16 -16.83 3.39
CA PRO A 214 -17.01 -17.54 3.94
C PRO A 214 -17.09 -19.07 3.71
N ASN A 215 -15.97 -19.68 3.34
CA ASN A 215 -15.82 -21.11 3.02
C ASN A 215 -16.55 -21.60 1.76
N LYS A 216 -17.30 -20.76 1.07
CA LYS A 216 -18.01 -21.11 -0.16
C LYS A 216 -17.09 -21.18 -1.36
N CYS A 217 -16.13 -20.29 -1.43
CA CYS A 217 -15.20 -20.14 -2.54
C CYS A 217 -13.83 -20.72 -2.21
N LYS A 218 -13.30 -21.53 -3.11
CA LYS A 218 -11.92 -22.03 -3.07
C LYS A 218 -11.12 -21.49 -4.24
N ILE A 219 -9.87 -21.18 -4.01
CA ILE A 219 -8.92 -20.71 -5.01
C ILE A 219 -7.97 -21.85 -5.35
N MET A 220 -7.92 -22.20 -6.64
CA MET A 220 -6.97 -23.16 -7.16
C MET A 220 -5.64 -22.45 -7.47
N LYS A 221 -4.54 -22.93 -6.89
CA LYS A 221 -3.19 -22.50 -7.25
C LYS A 221 -2.64 -23.45 -8.31
N MET A 222 -2.47 -22.97 -9.52
CA MET A 222 -1.96 -23.75 -10.65
C MET A 222 -0.45 -23.54 -10.83
N ALA A 223 0.28 -24.62 -11.04
CA ALA A 223 1.70 -24.57 -11.40
C ALA A 223 1.93 -24.16 -12.87
N LEU A 224 0.95 -24.39 -13.75
CA LEU A 224 0.97 -23.94 -15.15
C LEU A 224 0.11 -22.68 -15.31
N LYS A 225 0.19 -22.04 -16.47
CA LYS A 225 -0.47 -20.77 -16.75
C LYS A 225 -2.01 -20.88 -16.63
N ASP A 226 -2.58 -21.84 -17.32
CA ASP A 226 -4.04 -22.03 -17.44
C ASP A 226 -4.41 -23.52 -17.47
N ALA A 227 -5.68 -23.85 -17.33
CA ALA A 227 -6.16 -25.23 -17.30
C ALA A 227 -5.90 -26.00 -18.61
N ASN A 228 -5.97 -25.32 -19.75
CA ASN A 228 -5.73 -25.97 -21.04
C ASN A 228 -4.24 -26.39 -21.20
N GLU A 229 -3.31 -25.66 -20.62
CA GLU A 229 -1.89 -26.04 -20.65
C GLU A 229 -1.64 -27.40 -19.97
N TYR A 230 -2.31 -27.74 -18.86
CA TYR A 230 -2.22 -29.07 -18.25
C TYR A 230 -2.70 -30.16 -19.21
N LEU A 231 -3.81 -29.93 -19.91
CA LEU A 231 -4.33 -30.89 -20.86
C LEU A 231 -3.38 -31.09 -22.05
N LYS A 232 -2.88 -30.00 -22.60
CA LYS A 232 -1.87 -30.00 -23.70
C LYS A 232 -0.59 -30.74 -23.32
N MET A 233 -0.12 -30.57 -22.10
CA MET A 233 1.09 -31.23 -21.59
C MET A 233 0.85 -32.66 -21.09
N GLY A 234 -0.40 -33.15 -21.10
CA GLY A 234 -0.74 -34.49 -20.58
C GLY A 234 -0.64 -34.58 -19.05
N ARG A 235 -0.78 -33.48 -18.33
CA ARG A 235 -0.65 -33.38 -16.88
C ARG A 235 -2.02 -33.35 -16.16
N ALA A 236 -3.01 -34.06 -16.67
CA ALA A 236 -4.37 -34.10 -16.10
C ALA A 236 -4.38 -34.59 -14.63
N VAL A 237 -3.52 -35.55 -14.28
CA VAL A 237 -3.39 -36.05 -12.89
C VAL A 237 -2.88 -34.94 -11.97
N GLN A 238 -1.89 -34.17 -12.41
CA GLN A 238 -1.37 -33.02 -11.63
C GLN A 238 -2.47 -31.99 -11.43
N PHE A 239 -3.20 -31.63 -12.49
CA PHE A 239 -4.35 -30.72 -12.39
C PHE A 239 -5.37 -31.19 -11.37
N THR A 240 -5.75 -32.48 -11.41
CA THR A 240 -6.72 -33.06 -10.50
C THR A 240 -6.24 -32.99 -9.04
N ASN A 241 -4.97 -33.23 -8.80
CA ASN A 241 -4.38 -33.10 -7.46
C ASN A 241 -4.42 -31.64 -6.95
N GLU A 242 -4.02 -30.67 -7.78
CA GLU A 242 -4.07 -29.25 -7.43
C GLU A 242 -5.51 -28.76 -7.25
N PHE A 243 -6.45 -29.26 -8.04
CA PHE A 243 -7.87 -28.96 -7.90
C PHE A 243 -8.43 -29.37 -6.53
N TRP A 244 -8.17 -30.61 -6.11
CA TRP A 244 -8.62 -31.08 -4.80
C TRP A 244 -7.90 -30.43 -3.63
N ASN A 245 -6.71 -29.89 -3.86
CA ASN A 245 -5.93 -29.11 -2.90
C ASN A 245 -6.29 -27.61 -2.92
N ALA A 246 -7.31 -27.19 -3.68
CA ALA A 246 -7.75 -25.80 -3.72
C ALA A 246 -8.13 -25.31 -2.32
N GLN A 247 -7.56 -24.18 -1.92
CA GLN A 247 -7.71 -23.62 -0.56
C GLN A 247 -8.94 -22.71 -0.47
N PRO A 248 -9.65 -22.70 0.67
CA PRO A 248 -10.68 -21.73 0.93
C PRO A 248 -10.13 -20.31 0.75
N TYR A 249 -10.94 -19.44 0.16
CA TYR A 249 -10.57 -18.03 0.08
C TYR A 249 -10.43 -17.45 1.48
N THR A 250 -9.26 -16.88 1.76
CA THR A 250 -8.98 -16.12 2.97
C THR A 250 -8.79 -14.66 2.58
N PRO A 251 -9.56 -13.72 3.16
CA PRO A 251 -9.39 -12.29 2.90
C PRO A 251 -7.95 -11.83 3.17
N ALA A 252 -7.48 -10.85 2.38
CA ALA A 252 -6.15 -10.28 2.56
C ALA A 252 -5.96 -9.78 4.00
N GLY A 253 -4.79 -10.03 4.57
CA GLY A 253 -4.46 -9.65 5.95
C GLY A 253 -4.80 -10.70 7.01
N ILE A 254 -5.44 -11.83 6.65
CA ILE A 254 -5.62 -12.98 7.55
C ILE A 254 -4.61 -14.05 7.16
N THR A 255 -3.68 -14.35 8.06
CA THR A 255 -2.64 -15.37 7.86
C THR A 255 -2.73 -16.45 8.95
N ASN A 256 -2.62 -17.70 8.57
CA ASN A 256 -2.44 -18.79 9.52
C ASN A 256 -1.01 -18.75 10.05
N LEU A 257 -0.83 -18.45 11.34
CA LEU A 257 0.50 -18.36 11.95
C LEU A 257 1.30 -19.66 11.86
N GLY A 258 0.62 -20.81 11.79
CA GLY A 258 1.28 -22.11 11.61
C GLY A 258 1.98 -22.27 10.25
N GLU A 259 1.59 -21.47 9.24
CA GLU A 259 2.22 -21.48 7.92
C GLU A 259 3.54 -20.69 7.87
N LEU A 260 3.85 -19.88 8.89
CA LEU A 260 5.10 -19.13 8.97
C LEU A 260 6.33 -20.07 9.07
N GLY A 261 6.18 -21.22 9.76
CA GLY A 261 7.20 -22.27 9.76
C GLY A 261 8.62 -21.75 10.03
N ALA A 262 9.55 -22.12 9.15
CA ALA A 262 10.95 -21.75 9.27
C ALA A 262 11.20 -20.22 9.15
N SER A 263 10.32 -19.46 8.49
CA SER A 263 10.49 -18.00 8.35
C SER A 263 10.42 -17.24 9.69
N LEU A 264 9.87 -17.84 10.73
CA LEU A 264 9.91 -17.29 12.09
C LEU A 264 11.33 -17.15 12.65
N TYR A 265 12.25 -17.97 12.16
CA TYR A 265 13.63 -18.04 12.63
C TYR A 265 14.61 -17.37 11.64
N GLU A 266 14.12 -16.88 10.52
CA GLU A 266 14.87 -16.00 9.64
C GLU A 266 15.02 -14.66 10.35
N GLU A 267 16.22 -14.03 10.27
CA GLU A 267 16.49 -12.74 10.93
C GLU A 267 15.43 -11.72 10.54
N ALA A 268 14.79 -11.16 11.56
CA ALA A 268 13.77 -10.14 11.35
C ALA A 268 14.39 -8.94 10.62
N TYR A 269 13.71 -8.42 9.62
CA TYR A 269 14.09 -7.27 8.79
C TYR A 269 14.25 -5.93 9.54
N CYS A 270 14.39 -5.94 10.88
CA CYS A 270 14.56 -4.76 11.68
C CYS A 270 16.02 -4.56 12.03
N GLU A 271 16.69 -3.63 11.34
CA GLU A 271 18.03 -3.20 11.74
C GLU A 271 17.95 -2.43 13.06
N THR A 272 18.75 -2.85 14.02
CA THR A 272 18.85 -2.20 15.34
C THR A 272 20.12 -1.38 15.44
N VAL A 273 19.98 -0.11 15.79
CA VAL A 273 21.11 0.79 16.08
C VAL A 273 21.05 1.21 17.54
N LEU A 274 22.10 0.97 18.27
CA LEU A 274 22.20 1.40 19.68
C LEU A 274 22.22 2.93 19.77
N TYR A 275 21.68 3.47 20.85
CA TYR A 275 21.86 4.89 21.17
C TYR A 275 23.33 5.18 21.55
N PRO A 276 23.82 6.42 21.35
CA PRO A 276 25.17 6.79 21.79
C PRO A 276 25.35 6.78 23.33
N TRP A 277 24.25 6.71 24.07
CA TRP A 277 24.19 6.70 25.51
C TRP A 277 23.86 5.31 26.03
N THR A 278 24.81 4.70 26.73
CA THR A 278 24.76 3.30 27.15
C THR A 278 23.54 2.98 28.02
N ASN A 279 23.22 3.84 28.97
CA ASN A 279 22.13 3.60 29.94
C ASN A 279 20.75 3.66 29.26
N LEU A 280 20.60 4.40 28.15
CA LEU A 280 19.36 4.39 27.37
C LEU A 280 19.15 3.03 26.69
N ASN A 281 20.22 2.37 26.27
CA ASN A 281 20.15 1.05 25.63
C ASN A 281 19.73 -0.06 26.60
N THR A 282 20.03 0.05 27.90
CA THR A 282 19.63 -0.97 28.86
C THR A 282 18.12 -1.17 28.93
N LYS A 283 17.34 -0.10 28.75
CA LYS A 283 15.88 -0.14 28.74
C LYS A 283 15.25 -0.32 27.34
N THR A 284 15.94 0.14 26.29
CA THR A 284 15.35 0.18 24.95
C THR A 284 15.89 -0.88 24.00
N TYR A 285 17.08 -1.41 24.26
CA TYR A 285 17.87 -2.24 23.33
C TYR A 285 18.17 -1.54 21.99
N GLY A 286 18.18 -0.19 21.99
CA GLY A 286 18.45 0.61 20.80
C GLY A 286 17.21 1.11 20.05
N MET A 287 17.45 1.70 18.89
CA MET A 287 16.44 2.15 17.92
C MET A 287 16.32 1.09 16.80
N ARG A 288 15.12 0.88 16.28
CA ARG A 288 14.88 -0.09 15.21
C ARG A 288 14.22 0.56 14.00
N THR A 289 14.56 0.07 12.82
CA THR A 289 13.79 0.37 11.62
C THR A 289 12.39 -0.24 11.76
N GLY A 290 11.38 0.37 11.12
CA GLY A 290 9.97 -0.01 11.31
C GLY A 290 9.31 0.58 12.58
N GLU A 291 10.04 1.35 13.40
CA GLU A 291 9.51 2.03 14.57
C GLU A 291 9.31 3.53 14.37
N LEU A 292 8.29 4.07 15.01
CA LEU A 292 8.05 5.50 15.19
C LEU A 292 8.39 5.88 16.63
N ILE A 293 9.48 6.63 16.82
CA ILE A 293 9.96 7.06 18.13
C ILE A 293 9.75 8.56 18.26
N THR A 294 9.00 8.98 19.27
CA THR A 294 8.75 10.40 19.55
C THR A 294 9.62 10.90 20.69
N PHE A 295 10.37 11.97 20.42
CA PHE A 295 11.08 12.75 21.42
C PHE A 295 10.28 13.99 21.78
N THR A 296 10.11 14.24 23.08
CA THR A 296 9.29 15.36 23.56
C THR A 296 9.96 16.12 24.70
N SER A 297 9.75 17.43 24.76
CA SER A 297 10.17 18.27 25.89
C SER A 297 9.51 19.65 25.83
N GLY A 298 9.71 20.44 26.89
CA GLY A 298 9.50 21.87 26.85
C GLY A 298 10.42 22.59 25.86
N ALA A 299 10.26 23.90 25.73
CA ALA A 299 11.13 24.73 24.90
C ALA A 299 12.56 24.79 25.47
N GLY A 300 13.58 24.81 24.60
CA GLY A 300 14.97 24.97 25.01
C GLY A 300 15.62 23.79 25.75
N MET A 301 14.96 22.65 25.85
CA MET A 301 15.44 21.48 26.62
C MET A 301 16.47 20.60 25.89
N GLY A 302 16.85 20.95 24.65
CA GLY A 302 17.90 20.24 23.92
C GLY A 302 17.39 19.20 22.91
N LYS A 303 16.10 19.23 22.47
CA LYS A 303 15.57 18.31 21.44
C LYS A 303 16.43 18.24 20.19
N SER A 304 16.71 19.39 19.58
CA SER A 304 17.54 19.45 18.36
C SER A 304 18.99 19.01 18.60
N SER A 305 19.52 19.17 19.83
CA SER A 305 20.84 18.63 20.21
C SER A 305 20.84 17.11 20.24
N ILE A 306 19.80 16.48 20.81
CA ILE A 306 19.61 15.03 20.78
C ILE A 306 19.50 14.53 19.34
N MET A 307 18.70 15.19 18.49
CA MET A 307 18.57 14.78 17.09
C MET A 307 19.90 14.83 16.34
N ARG A 308 20.73 15.87 16.58
CA ARG A 308 22.08 15.94 15.99
C ARG A 308 22.98 14.79 16.41
N GLU A 309 23.02 14.49 17.72
CA GLU A 309 23.80 13.36 18.24
C GLU A 309 23.36 12.03 17.61
N LEU A 310 22.05 11.82 17.48
CA LEU A 310 21.50 10.60 16.88
C LEU A 310 21.80 10.50 15.38
N MET A 311 21.61 11.58 14.61
CA MET A 311 21.96 11.62 13.18
C MET A 311 23.44 11.31 12.95
N TYR A 312 24.32 11.95 13.72
CA TYR A 312 25.76 11.72 13.66
C TYR A 312 26.12 10.28 14.06
N HIS A 313 25.52 9.78 15.13
CA HIS A 313 25.78 8.42 15.62
C HIS A 313 25.35 7.36 14.61
N ILE A 314 24.16 7.48 14.01
CA ILE A 314 23.68 6.57 12.96
C ILE A 314 24.63 6.61 11.76
N MET A 315 25.06 7.80 11.32
CA MET A 315 26.05 7.94 10.24
C MET A 315 27.35 7.20 10.55
N LYS A 316 27.84 7.25 11.78
CA LYS A 316 29.10 6.58 12.19
C LYS A 316 28.94 5.08 12.38
N SER A 317 27.78 4.63 12.88
CA SER A 317 27.54 3.23 13.26
C SER A 317 27.03 2.37 12.10
N THR A 318 26.46 2.99 11.07
CA THR A 318 25.85 2.30 9.93
C THR A 318 26.37 2.84 8.59
N LYS A 319 25.89 2.25 7.51
CA LYS A 319 26.06 2.79 6.15
C LYS A 319 24.77 3.42 5.60
N ASP A 320 23.76 3.58 6.41
CA ASP A 320 22.42 3.99 6.02
C ASP A 320 22.36 5.45 5.56
N ASN A 321 21.43 5.72 4.68
CA ASN A 321 21.04 7.06 4.30
C ASN A 321 20.05 7.62 5.32
N ILE A 322 20.16 8.92 5.59
CA ILE A 322 19.40 9.64 6.60
C ILE A 322 18.61 10.77 5.93
N GLY A 323 17.29 10.75 6.09
CA GLY A 323 16.40 11.82 5.66
C GLY A 323 16.13 12.81 6.79
N ILE A 324 16.13 14.10 6.49
CA ILE A 324 15.96 15.19 7.48
C ILE A 324 14.87 16.14 7.00
N LEU A 325 13.86 16.34 7.82
CA LEU A 325 12.81 17.34 7.65
C LEU A 325 12.88 18.29 8.87
N ALA A 326 13.84 19.21 8.84
CA ALA A 326 14.02 20.24 9.87
C ALA A 326 13.25 21.49 9.46
N LEU A 327 12.01 21.62 9.94
CA LEU A 327 11.08 22.67 9.47
C LEU A 327 11.26 24.02 10.18
N GLU A 328 12.08 24.07 11.23
CA GLU A 328 12.37 25.27 11.99
C GLU A 328 13.71 25.92 11.62
N GLU A 329 14.58 25.22 10.91
CA GLU A 329 15.90 25.75 10.59
C GLU A 329 16.23 25.61 9.09
N ASN A 330 17.11 26.46 8.60
CA ASN A 330 17.56 26.35 7.22
C ASN A 330 18.61 25.23 7.06
N ILE A 331 18.72 24.70 5.84
CA ILE A 331 19.62 23.59 5.49
C ILE A 331 21.07 23.86 5.89
N LYS A 332 21.56 25.09 5.76
CA LYS A 332 22.95 25.43 6.13
C LYS A 332 23.20 25.26 7.63
N ASN A 333 22.23 25.66 8.46
CA ASN A 333 22.31 25.47 9.89
C ASN A 333 22.29 23.97 10.25
N THR A 334 21.41 23.20 9.62
CA THR A 334 21.35 21.74 9.78
C THR A 334 22.70 21.10 9.43
N ALA A 335 23.32 21.50 8.32
CA ALA A 335 24.65 21.03 7.91
C ALA A 335 25.72 21.37 8.95
N PHE A 336 25.80 22.64 9.41
CA PHE A 336 26.73 23.04 10.46
C PHE A 336 26.46 22.33 11.78
N ASN A 337 25.21 22.07 12.12
CA ASN A 337 24.82 21.33 13.30
C ASN A 337 25.37 19.89 13.29
N ILE A 338 25.32 19.20 12.16
CA ILE A 338 25.88 17.85 12.00
C ILE A 338 27.42 17.90 12.06
N MET A 339 28.04 18.85 11.36
CA MET A 339 29.49 19.06 11.37
C MET A 339 30.01 19.41 12.77
N SER A 340 29.21 20.11 13.59
CA SER A 340 29.57 20.51 14.95
C SER A 340 29.88 19.32 15.86
N VAL A 341 29.18 18.20 15.64
CA VAL A 341 29.39 16.97 16.41
C VAL A 341 30.75 16.35 16.11
N GLU A 342 31.15 16.27 14.82
CA GLU A 342 32.48 15.79 14.39
C GLU A 342 33.58 16.73 14.84
N ALA A 343 33.36 18.03 14.72
CA ALA A 343 34.35 19.04 15.13
C ALA A 343 34.51 19.17 16.63
N ASN A 344 33.57 18.63 17.40
CA ASN A 344 33.49 18.88 18.85
C ASN A 344 33.48 20.38 19.18
N ALA A 345 32.78 21.18 18.34
CA ALA A 345 32.72 22.64 18.45
C ALA A 345 31.40 23.16 17.81
N ARG A 346 30.85 24.24 18.33
CA ARG A 346 29.56 24.82 17.89
C ARG A 346 29.70 25.61 16.58
N LEU A 347 29.94 24.93 15.45
CA LEU A 347 30.16 25.53 14.14
C LEU A 347 28.95 26.33 13.59
N TYR A 348 27.74 26.10 14.09
CA TYR A 348 26.56 26.89 13.78
C TYR A 348 26.65 28.33 14.31
N ILE A 349 27.53 28.58 15.31
CA ILE A 349 27.87 29.92 15.80
C ILE A 349 28.99 30.47 14.93
N LYS A 350 28.73 31.61 14.26
CA LYS A 350 29.67 32.21 13.30
C LYS A 350 31.03 32.53 13.93
N GLU A 351 31.03 33.15 15.12
CA GLU A 351 32.23 33.57 15.86
C GLU A 351 33.09 32.39 16.30
N ILE A 352 32.50 31.23 16.52
CA ILE A 352 33.23 30.00 16.84
C ILE A 352 33.78 29.38 15.55
N ARG A 353 32.97 29.34 14.50
CA ARG A 353 33.37 28.78 13.19
C ARG A 353 34.53 29.52 12.55
N GLU A 354 34.60 30.85 12.69
CA GLU A 354 35.67 31.68 12.16
C GLU A 354 37.04 31.48 12.80
N LYS A 355 37.07 30.76 13.94
CA LYS A 355 38.34 30.37 14.62
C LYS A 355 39.06 29.21 13.93
N PHE A 356 38.40 28.52 13.01
CA PHE A 356 38.94 27.34 12.33
C PHE A 356 39.33 27.65 10.88
N SER A 357 40.37 26.98 10.40
CA SER A 357 40.83 27.14 9.04
C SER A 357 39.83 26.53 8.03
N SER A 358 39.88 27.02 6.80
CA SER A 358 39.06 26.43 5.72
C SER A 358 39.37 24.95 5.48
N GLU A 359 40.57 24.49 5.75
CA GLU A 359 40.99 23.10 5.61
C GLU A 359 40.34 22.22 6.68
N GLN A 360 40.29 22.68 7.93
CA GLN A 360 39.60 22.00 9.01
C GLN A 360 38.09 21.88 8.73
N LEU A 361 37.47 22.96 8.29
CA LEU A 361 36.04 22.95 7.93
C LEU A 361 35.75 21.96 6.80
N LYS A 362 36.59 21.90 5.77
CA LYS A 362 36.45 20.94 4.65
C LYS A 362 36.69 19.50 5.09
N ASP A 363 37.60 19.24 6.04
CA ASP A 363 37.82 17.92 6.59
C ASP A 363 36.58 17.42 7.33
N TRP A 364 35.99 18.23 8.20
CA TRP A 364 34.76 17.88 8.91
C TRP A 364 33.55 17.74 7.97
N GLU A 365 33.44 18.62 6.95
CA GLU A 365 32.45 18.48 5.88
C GLU A 365 32.57 17.10 5.21
N LYS A 366 33.77 16.74 4.74
CA LYS A 366 34.02 15.44 4.09
C LYS A 366 33.68 14.26 4.97
N LYS A 367 33.95 14.33 6.29
CA LYS A 367 33.69 13.26 7.25
C LYS A 367 32.21 13.14 7.63
N THR A 368 31.40 14.15 7.36
CA THR A 368 29.98 14.20 7.72
C THR A 368 29.07 14.31 6.49
N ILE A 369 28.62 15.51 6.16
CA ILE A 369 27.67 15.75 5.06
C ILE A 369 28.24 15.37 3.70
N GLY A 370 29.54 15.49 3.51
CA GLY A 370 30.27 15.07 2.29
C GLY A 370 30.28 13.56 2.05
N THR A 371 29.81 12.74 3.00
CA THR A 371 29.57 11.31 2.79
C THR A 371 28.48 11.02 1.77
N GLY A 372 27.66 12.03 1.43
CA GLY A 372 26.52 11.91 0.51
C GLY A 372 25.32 11.15 1.07
N ARG A 373 25.29 10.85 2.38
CA ARG A 373 24.24 10.04 3.02
C ARG A 373 23.16 10.85 3.74
N PHE A 374 23.29 12.18 3.80
CA PHE A 374 22.29 13.07 4.39
C PHE A 374 21.45 13.72 3.31
N PHE A 375 20.15 13.58 3.39
CA PHE A 375 19.18 14.16 2.47
C PHE A 375 18.23 15.06 3.26
N ALA A 376 18.39 16.36 3.11
CA ALA A 376 17.58 17.34 3.83
C ALA A 376 16.49 17.93 2.91
N PHE A 377 15.29 18.08 3.44
CA PHE A 377 14.21 18.78 2.79
C PHE A 377 14.35 20.29 3.02
N ASP A 378 14.58 21.04 1.94
CA ASP A 378 14.63 22.51 1.97
C ASP A 378 13.22 23.06 1.86
N HIS A 379 12.72 23.58 2.96
CA HIS A 379 11.38 24.13 3.02
C HIS A 379 11.35 25.47 3.73
N PHE A 380 10.58 26.40 3.17
CA PHE A 380 10.28 27.68 3.77
C PHE A 380 8.76 27.92 3.72
N GLY A 381 8.09 27.87 4.88
CA GLY A 381 6.66 28.14 5.00
C GLY A 381 5.80 26.97 5.47
N SER A 382 4.48 27.11 5.40
CA SER A 382 3.54 26.05 5.74
C SER A 382 3.46 24.97 4.66
N ILE A 383 3.41 23.71 5.04
CA ILE A 383 3.31 22.56 4.14
C ILE A 383 2.07 21.74 4.47
N GLY A 384 1.39 21.24 3.43
CA GLY A 384 0.29 20.29 3.58
C GLY A 384 0.77 18.90 4.03
N ASN A 385 -0.05 18.21 4.83
CA ASN A 385 0.27 16.87 5.34
C ASN A 385 0.61 15.86 4.24
N ASP A 386 -0.11 15.90 3.11
CA ASP A 386 0.10 14.97 2.00
C ASP A 386 1.43 15.21 1.27
N GLU A 387 1.88 16.45 1.23
CA GLU A 387 3.18 16.80 0.66
C GLU A 387 4.33 16.24 1.50
N ILE A 388 4.30 16.41 2.82
CA ILE A 388 5.29 15.81 3.74
C ILE A 388 5.36 14.31 3.60
N LEU A 389 4.20 13.63 3.59
CA LEU A 389 4.15 12.18 3.42
C LEU A 389 4.76 11.73 2.09
N SER A 390 4.53 12.52 1.02
CA SER A 390 5.14 12.27 -0.28
C SER A 390 6.67 12.41 -0.23
N LYS A 391 7.21 13.44 0.47
CA LYS A 391 8.65 13.63 0.64
C LYS A 391 9.28 12.49 1.46
N VAL A 392 8.66 12.11 2.58
CA VAL A 392 9.12 10.98 3.39
C VAL A 392 9.13 9.68 2.58
N ARG A 393 8.05 9.41 1.81
CA ARG A 393 7.99 8.23 0.92
C ARG A 393 9.08 8.26 -0.15
N TYR A 394 9.35 9.42 -0.74
CA TYR A 394 10.42 9.58 -1.73
C TYR A 394 11.80 9.32 -1.11
N MET A 395 12.08 9.89 0.08
CA MET A 395 13.33 9.66 0.80
C MET A 395 13.51 8.17 1.12
N ALA A 396 12.45 7.49 1.59
CA ALA A 396 12.50 6.07 1.91
C ALA A 396 12.72 5.18 0.67
N LYS A 397 11.91 5.38 -0.40
CA LYS A 397 11.88 4.45 -1.54
C LYS A 397 12.86 4.78 -2.65
N SER A 398 13.15 6.08 -2.87
CA SER A 398 14.00 6.52 -3.99
C SER A 398 15.42 6.87 -3.56
N LEU A 399 15.60 7.34 -2.33
CA LEU A 399 16.91 7.69 -1.79
C LEU A 399 17.41 6.65 -0.77
N ASP A 400 16.68 5.55 -0.57
CA ASP A 400 16.99 4.46 0.36
C ASP A 400 17.35 4.94 1.78
N CYS A 401 16.64 5.98 2.27
CA CYS A 401 16.81 6.44 3.63
C CYS A 401 16.18 5.42 4.58
N LYS A 402 16.99 4.82 5.45
CA LYS A 402 16.51 3.91 6.50
C LYS A 402 16.02 4.65 7.73
N TRP A 403 16.55 5.84 7.97
CA TRP A 403 16.24 6.69 9.12
C TRP A 403 15.75 8.05 8.66
N ILE A 404 14.64 8.50 9.23
CA ILE A 404 14.07 9.82 8.92
C ILE A 404 13.84 10.59 10.22
N PHE A 405 14.32 11.83 10.24
CA PHE A 405 14.19 12.78 11.34
C PHE A 405 13.19 13.86 10.95
N LEU A 406 12.15 14.07 11.76
CA LEU A 406 11.13 15.08 11.55
C LEU A 406 11.07 16.02 12.77
N ASP A 407 11.54 17.24 12.61
CA ASP A 407 11.57 18.29 13.64
C ASP A 407 10.81 19.54 13.12
N HIS A 408 9.61 19.87 13.63
CA HIS A 408 8.74 19.18 14.56
C HIS A 408 7.28 19.10 14.04
N LEU A 409 6.49 18.25 14.66
CA LEU A 409 5.10 17.92 14.26
C LEU A 409 4.14 19.13 14.20
N SER A 410 4.27 20.09 15.15
CA SER A 410 3.30 21.18 15.30
C SER A 410 3.31 22.18 14.14
N ILE A 411 4.40 22.34 13.39
CA ILE A 411 4.47 23.22 12.21
C ILE A 411 3.59 22.68 11.09
N LEU A 412 3.50 21.36 10.95
CA LEU A 412 2.73 20.69 9.92
C LEU A 412 1.22 20.95 10.05
N VAL A 413 0.76 21.21 11.26
CA VAL A 413 -0.65 21.38 11.57
C VAL A 413 -1.06 22.86 11.53
N SER A 414 -0.13 23.78 11.83
CA SER A 414 -0.41 25.23 11.88
C SER A 414 -0.65 25.86 10.51
N GLY A 415 -0.35 25.18 9.42
CA GLY A 415 -0.50 25.69 8.04
C GLY A 415 -1.83 25.35 7.35
N GLN A 416 -2.77 24.70 8.02
CA GLN A 416 -4.08 24.36 7.44
C GLN A 416 -5.11 25.45 7.77
N GLU A 417 -5.58 26.17 6.75
CA GLU A 417 -6.60 27.22 6.86
C GLU A 417 -8.03 26.72 7.14
N ASP A 418 -8.28 25.42 7.22
CA ASP A 418 -9.61 24.85 7.41
C ASP A 418 -9.88 24.44 8.86
N ASN A 419 -10.69 25.31 9.50
CA ASN A 419 -11.57 25.02 10.65
C ASN A 419 -11.06 24.09 11.78
N GLY A 420 -10.19 24.60 12.65
CA GLY A 420 -10.57 24.63 14.07
C GLY A 420 -10.15 23.46 14.95
N ASP A 421 -9.66 22.32 14.49
CA ASP A 421 -9.25 21.25 15.41
C ASP A 421 -7.82 20.73 15.13
N GLU A 422 -6.83 21.43 15.73
CA GLU A 422 -5.41 21.02 15.73
C GLU A 422 -5.26 19.55 16.13
N ARG A 423 -6.09 19.05 17.05
CA ARG A 423 -6.05 17.66 17.52
C ARG A 423 -6.38 16.68 16.41
N LYS A 424 -7.46 16.94 15.68
CA LYS A 424 -7.91 16.07 14.58
C LYS A 424 -6.87 16.01 13.46
N SER A 425 -6.24 17.13 13.15
CA SER A 425 -5.18 17.20 12.15
C SER A 425 -3.94 16.39 12.58
N ILE A 426 -3.57 16.47 13.86
CA ILE A 426 -2.49 15.64 14.44
C ILE A 426 -2.86 14.16 14.40
N ASP A 427 -4.09 13.78 14.73
CA ASP A 427 -4.54 12.39 14.68
C ASP A 427 -4.43 11.78 13.29
N ILE A 428 -4.89 12.53 12.28
CA ILE A 428 -4.80 12.12 10.87
C ILE A 428 -3.34 11.98 10.44
N LEU A 429 -2.50 12.96 10.76
CA LEU A 429 -1.09 12.96 10.39
C LEU A 429 -0.35 11.79 11.05
N MET A 430 -0.53 11.58 12.35
CA MET A 430 0.10 10.47 13.08
C MET A 430 -0.33 9.10 12.53
N THR A 431 -1.61 8.94 12.18
CA THR A 431 -2.12 7.72 11.53
C THR A 431 -1.44 7.48 10.19
N LYS A 432 -1.32 8.52 9.37
CA LYS A 432 -0.66 8.42 8.05
C LYS A 432 0.85 8.16 8.19
N LEU A 433 1.54 8.80 9.16
CA LEU A 433 2.95 8.55 9.44
C LEU A 433 3.17 7.10 9.91
N ARG A 434 2.32 6.58 10.81
CA ARG A 434 2.41 5.18 11.24
C ARG A 434 2.23 4.21 10.07
N SER A 435 1.23 4.45 9.23
CA SER A 435 1.00 3.64 8.01
C SER A 435 2.21 3.70 7.06
N LEU A 436 2.83 4.87 6.94
CA LEU A 436 4.01 5.05 6.10
C LEU A 436 5.24 4.29 6.65
N VAL A 437 5.45 4.29 7.97
CA VAL A 437 6.50 3.50 8.64
C VAL A 437 6.29 2.01 8.38
N GLU A 438 5.06 1.50 8.51
CA GLU A 438 4.71 0.11 8.18
C GLU A 438 4.94 -0.22 6.68
N GLU A 439 4.56 0.71 5.79
CA GLU A 439 4.72 0.53 4.34
C GLU A 439 6.19 0.49 3.89
N THR A 440 7.04 1.29 4.54
CA THR A 440 8.42 1.54 4.07
C THR A 440 9.48 0.85 4.91
N GLY A 441 9.15 0.45 6.14
CA GLY A 441 10.09 -0.16 7.07
C GLY A 441 11.14 0.81 7.64
N ILE A 442 10.98 2.13 7.51
CA ILE A 442 11.94 3.12 8.02
C ILE A 442 11.86 3.27 9.54
N GLY A 443 12.96 3.66 10.18
CA GLY A 443 12.96 4.24 11.52
C GLY A 443 12.63 5.72 11.45
N LEU A 444 11.50 6.13 12.04
CA LEU A 444 11.06 7.52 12.06
C LEU A 444 11.24 8.13 13.46
N LEU A 445 12.13 9.11 13.57
CA LEU A 445 12.36 9.88 14.78
C LEU A 445 11.62 11.22 14.67
N LEU A 446 10.64 11.40 15.52
CA LEU A 446 9.71 12.54 15.50
C LEU A 446 9.93 13.41 16.73
N VAL A 447 9.98 14.74 16.54
CA VAL A 447 9.97 15.71 17.62
C VAL A 447 8.57 16.26 17.84
N SER A 448 8.12 16.26 19.10
CA SER A 448 6.84 16.84 19.51
C SER A 448 7.03 17.78 20.70
N HIS A 449 6.24 18.85 20.74
CA HIS A 449 6.21 19.76 21.87
C HIS A 449 5.26 19.29 22.97
N LEU A 450 5.51 19.75 24.20
CA LEU A 450 4.60 19.59 25.33
C LEU A 450 3.58 20.75 25.37
N ARG A 451 2.43 20.48 25.94
CA ARG A 451 1.49 21.53 26.39
C ARG A 451 2.12 22.30 27.56
N ARG A 452 1.78 23.57 27.67
CA ARG A 452 2.07 24.29 28.90
C ARG A 452 1.35 23.59 30.06
N PRO A 453 2.07 23.26 31.15
CA PRO A 453 1.46 22.61 32.29
C PRO A 453 0.48 23.57 32.97
N THR A 454 -0.58 23.01 33.55
CA THR A 454 -1.48 23.75 34.45
C THR A 454 -0.82 23.83 35.82
N GLY A 455 -0.62 25.04 36.35
CA GLY A 455 -0.02 25.31 37.65
C GLY A 455 1.20 26.25 37.57
N ASP A 456 1.80 26.54 38.71
CA ASP A 456 2.83 27.57 38.85
C ASP A 456 4.23 27.15 38.38
N ARG A 457 4.49 25.85 38.18
CA ARG A 457 5.76 25.32 37.67
C ARG A 457 5.68 24.93 36.22
N GLY A 458 6.57 25.47 35.39
CA GLY A 458 6.77 25.10 34.01
C GLY A 458 7.58 23.81 33.82
N HIS A 459 7.67 23.34 32.58
CA HIS A 459 8.60 22.25 32.27
C HIS A 459 10.06 22.71 32.39
N GLU A 460 10.30 24.01 32.19
CA GLU A 460 11.60 24.69 32.39
C GLU A 460 12.07 24.70 33.84
N ASP A 461 11.20 24.46 34.81
CA ASP A 461 11.49 24.35 36.24
C ASP A 461 11.72 22.90 36.71
N GLY A 462 11.97 21.98 35.78
CA GLY A 462 12.23 20.57 36.06
C GLY A 462 11.00 19.73 36.38
N LYS A 463 9.80 20.17 35.99
CA LYS A 463 8.58 19.38 36.19
C LYS A 463 8.65 18.07 35.39
N GLU A 464 8.37 16.95 36.04
CA GLU A 464 8.29 15.65 35.42
C GLU A 464 7.29 15.63 34.25
N VAL A 465 7.66 14.94 33.17
CA VAL A 465 6.84 14.81 31.97
C VAL A 465 6.04 13.50 32.00
N SER A 466 4.79 13.57 31.64
CA SER A 466 3.93 12.40 31.43
C SER A 466 3.31 12.39 30.02
N LEU A 467 2.78 11.25 29.59
CA LEU A 467 2.11 11.13 28.30
C LEU A 467 0.93 12.11 28.12
N SER A 468 0.29 12.51 29.23
CA SER A 468 -0.81 13.49 29.20
C SER A 468 -0.35 14.92 28.88
N HIS A 469 0.94 15.20 28.99
CA HIS A 469 1.51 16.52 28.68
C HIS A 469 1.84 16.70 27.19
N LEU A 470 1.74 15.65 26.37
CA LEU A 470 1.96 15.78 24.93
C LEU A 470 0.99 16.79 24.31
N ARG A 471 1.53 17.71 23.49
CA ARG A 471 0.71 18.74 22.83
C ARG A 471 -0.07 18.11 21.67
N GLY A 472 -1.35 18.42 21.60
CA GLY A 472 -2.24 18.04 20.52
C GLY A 472 -3.09 16.84 20.90
N SER A 473 -2.66 15.62 20.68
CA SER A 473 -3.51 14.45 20.77
C SER A 473 -2.89 13.27 21.50
N ALA A 474 -3.74 12.46 22.12
CA ALA A 474 -3.36 11.14 22.65
C ALA A 474 -2.82 10.21 21.55
N SER A 475 -3.11 10.47 20.26
CA SER A 475 -2.62 9.68 19.13
C SER A 475 -1.09 9.63 19.05
N ILE A 476 -0.38 10.70 19.46
CA ILE A 476 1.08 10.69 19.52
C ILE A 476 1.55 9.57 20.44
N ALA A 477 0.98 9.50 21.67
CA ALA A 477 1.29 8.45 22.61
C ALA A 477 0.87 7.07 22.13
N HIS A 478 -0.31 6.95 21.48
CA HIS A 478 -0.85 5.66 21.03
C HIS A 478 -0.09 5.08 19.83
N LEU A 479 0.23 5.91 18.84
CA LEU A 479 0.79 5.47 17.56
C LEU A 479 2.32 5.39 17.56
N SER A 480 3.02 6.04 18.50
CA SER A 480 4.46 5.86 18.68
C SER A 480 4.79 4.52 19.33
N ASP A 481 5.86 3.87 18.88
CA ASP A 481 6.41 2.66 19.50
C ASP A 481 7.22 2.99 20.75
N GLY A 482 7.96 4.11 20.71
CA GLY A 482 8.67 4.69 21.83
C GLY A 482 8.32 6.16 22.04
N VAL A 483 8.23 6.62 23.30
CA VAL A 483 8.12 8.03 23.65
C VAL A 483 9.17 8.35 24.68
N VAL A 484 10.08 9.26 24.34
CA VAL A 484 11.21 9.68 25.16
C VAL A 484 11.04 11.15 25.53
N ALA A 485 11.01 11.45 26.81
CA ALA A 485 10.93 12.80 27.33
C ALA A 485 12.30 13.32 27.77
N LEU A 486 12.52 14.61 27.51
CA LEU A 486 13.66 15.35 28.00
C LEU A 486 13.16 16.31 29.09
N GLU A 487 13.70 16.14 30.30
CA GLU A 487 13.36 16.93 31.48
C GLU A 487 14.60 17.69 31.92
N ARG A 488 14.49 18.99 32.22
CA ARG A 488 15.60 19.81 32.62
C ARG A 488 15.11 20.96 33.47
N ASN A 489 15.77 21.19 34.62
CA ASN A 489 15.55 22.39 35.43
C ASN A 489 16.51 23.49 34.99
N GLN A 490 16.09 24.35 34.07
CA GLN A 490 16.92 25.45 33.57
C GLN A 490 17.10 26.59 34.59
N GLN A 491 16.26 26.62 35.62
CA GLN A 491 16.26 27.65 36.67
C GLN A 491 17.03 27.22 37.91
N ALA A 492 17.64 26.03 37.91
CA ALA A 492 18.44 25.57 39.02
C ALA A 492 19.63 26.52 39.30
N GLU A 493 19.92 26.78 40.58
CA GLU A 493 21.07 27.59 41.01
C GLU A 493 22.40 26.88 40.68
N ASP A 494 22.42 25.57 40.79
CA ASP A 494 23.58 24.76 40.39
C ASP A 494 23.66 24.64 38.88
N GLU A 495 24.78 25.09 38.30
CA GLU A 495 25.00 25.11 36.86
C GLU A 495 25.06 23.69 36.25
N ASN A 496 25.50 22.67 36.99
CA ASN A 496 25.53 21.30 36.55
C ASN A 496 24.10 20.77 36.40
N ILE A 497 23.24 21.02 37.40
CA ILE A 497 21.81 20.66 37.35
C ILE A 497 21.13 21.43 36.19
N ALA A 498 21.39 22.74 36.10
CA ALA A 498 20.82 23.59 35.08
C ALA A 498 21.21 23.17 33.62
N ASN A 499 22.37 22.50 33.46
CA ASN A 499 22.84 22.01 32.15
C ASN A 499 22.64 20.49 31.97
N THR A 500 22.07 19.76 32.93
CA THR A 500 21.82 18.32 32.80
C THR A 500 20.36 18.05 32.45
N THR A 501 20.16 17.25 31.44
CA THR A 501 18.86 16.81 30.95
C THR A 501 18.63 15.37 31.33
N THR A 502 17.58 15.09 32.09
CA THR A 502 17.11 13.73 32.38
C THR A 502 16.37 13.17 31.21
N ILE A 503 16.77 12.01 30.74
CA ILE A 503 16.07 11.25 29.69
C ILE A 503 15.14 10.25 30.35
N ARG A 504 13.85 10.45 30.16
CA ARG A 504 12.79 9.58 30.68
C ARG A 504 12.06 8.86 29.57
N ILE A 505 11.93 7.55 29.67
CA ILE A 505 11.11 6.76 28.77
C ILE A 505 9.66 6.79 29.29
N LEU A 506 8.76 7.39 28.54
CA LEU A 506 7.33 7.44 28.85
C LEU A 506 6.56 6.25 28.29
N LYS A 507 7.05 5.70 27.17
CA LYS A 507 6.49 4.53 26.50
C LYS A 507 7.58 3.76 25.78
N ASN A 508 7.52 2.46 25.87
CA ASN A 508 8.37 1.55 25.11
C ASN A 508 7.56 0.29 24.80
N ARG A 509 7.12 0.16 23.54
CA ARG A 509 6.33 -0.99 23.10
C ARG A 509 7.15 -2.26 23.04
N TYR A 510 8.46 -2.14 22.76
CA TYR A 510 9.34 -3.28 22.57
C TYR A 510 9.64 -4.03 23.87
N THR A 511 10.00 -3.31 24.93
CA THR A 511 10.38 -3.93 26.23
C THR A 511 9.31 -3.78 27.31
N GLY A 512 8.44 -2.76 27.19
CA GLY A 512 7.51 -2.36 28.25
C GLY A 512 8.17 -1.52 29.35
N GLU A 513 9.49 -1.34 29.36
CA GLU A 513 10.21 -0.60 30.39
C GLU A 513 10.08 0.91 30.24
N THR A 514 9.83 1.60 31.36
CA THR A 514 9.65 3.06 31.43
C THR A 514 10.49 3.65 32.58
N GLY A 515 10.39 4.96 32.76
CA GLY A 515 11.11 5.69 33.84
C GLY A 515 12.41 6.30 33.36
N ILE A 516 13.19 6.83 34.28
CA ILE A 516 14.49 7.48 34.01
C ILE A 516 15.45 6.46 33.39
N ALA A 517 16.07 6.85 32.28
CA ALA A 517 17.06 6.02 31.60
C ALA A 517 18.49 6.51 31.82
N CYS A 518 18.74 7.81 31.63
CA CYS A 518 20.05 8.41 31.81
C CYS A 518 19.96 9.92 32.01
N HIS A 519 21.09 10.52 32.37
CA HIS A 519 21.28 11.96 32.47
C HIS A 519 22.32 12.41 31.46
N LEU A 520 22.04 13.50 30.73
CA LEU A 520 22.89 14.03 29.67
C LEU A 520 23.27 15.47 29.99
N HIS A 521 24.54 15.70 30.20
CA HIS A 521 25.09 17.04 30.44
C HIS A 521 25.34 17.73 29.08
N TYR A 522 24.82 18.95 28.94
CA TYR A 522 25.10 19.81 27.78
C TYR A 522 26.40 20.56 28.00
N ASN A 523 27.41 20.20 27.23
CA ASN A 523 28.70 20.91 27.25
C ASN A 523 28.60 22.20 26.44
N LYS A 524 28.72 23.36 27.10
CA LYS A 524 28.56 24.69 26.47
C LYS A 524 29.67 25.01 25.47
N ASP A 525 30.86 24.42 25.60
CA ASP A 525 31.95 24.68 24.66
C ASP A 525 31.83 23.92 23.37
N THR A 526 31.44 22.65 23.48
CA THR A 526 31.37 21.74 22.33
C THR A 526 29.97 21.61 21.72
N GLY A 527 28.92 21.91 22.49
CA GLY A 527 27.54 21.71 22.10
C GLY A 527 27.08 20.24 22.15
N ARG A 528 27.89 19.35 22.78
CA ARG A 528 27.62 17.91 22.89
C ARG A 528 26.71 17.56 24.06
N MET A 529 25.97 16.48 23.94
CA MET A 529 25.16 15.87 24.99
C MET A 529 25.88 14.62 25.51
N ILE A 530 26.54 14.72 26.65
CA ILE A 530 27.41 13.68 27.21
C ILE A 530 26.69 13.00 28.38
N GLN A 531 26.66 11.66 28.38
CA GLN A 531 26.08 10.92 29.51
C GLN A 531 26.91 11.12 30.79
N VAL A 532 26.21 11.42 31.86
CA VAL A 532 26.75 11.61 33.21
C VAL A 532 25.92 10.83 34.21
N ASP A 533 26.46 10.66 35.43
CA ASP A 533 25.69 10.13 36.55
C ASP A 533 24.65 11.16 37.03
N ASP A 534 23.71 10.72 37.86
CA ASP A 534 22.68 11.61 38.39
C ASP A 534 23.33 12.75 39.21
N PRO A 535 23.18 14.01 38.77
CA PRO A 535 23.81 15.13 39.51
C PRO A 535 23.19 15.35 40.88
N ALA A 536 22.02 14.80 41.18
CA ALA A 536 21.35 14.88 42.47
C ALA A 536 21.74 13.74 43.44
N ALA A 537 22.42 12.70 42.99
CA ALA A 537 22.79 11.54 43.82
C ALA A 537 23.99 11.80 44.77
N GLY A 538 24.55 13.00 44.79
CA GLY A 538 25.77 13.33 45.52
C GLY A 538 25.60 13.89 46.94
N GLU A 539 24.39 14.06 47.47
CA GLU A 539 24.18 14.76 48.77
C GLU A 539 23.63 13.90 49.91
N ASP A 540 23.24 12.62 49.70
CA ASP A 540 22.53 11.84 50.73
C ASP A 540 23.26 10.59 51.29
N ASP A 541 24.54 10.36 51.00
CA ASP A 541 25.30 9.23 51.54
C ASP A 541 26.54 9.69 52.33
N PHE A 542 26.33 10.42 53.43
CA PHE A 542 27.27 10.47 54.56
C PHE A 542 26.54 10.72 55.89
#